data_ce4b37ad41e8d25082e7382eefd2aeac
#
_entry.id   ce4b37ad41e8d25082e7382eefd2aeac
#
_cell.length_a   1.000
_cell.length_b   1.000
_cell.length_c   1.000
_cell.angle_alpha   90.00
_cell.angle_beta   90.00
_cell.angle_gamma   90.00
#
_symmetry.space_group_name_H-M   'P 1'
#
loop_
_entity.id
_entity.type
_entity.pdbx_description
1 polymer ?
#
loop_
_entity_poly.entity_id
_entity_poly.type
_entity_poly.pdbx_seq_one_letter_code
_entity_poly.pdbx_strand_id
1 'polypeptide(L)'
;MKGFTRTAIWFLGILGAIGFLLYLLVFDVWVIPRGPDGQFAASILPTLMPEDKVLVQRGRVPVYGELARCISPIGGGYVVGRVFGTPGDRVEASDAVITTNGKPLASRHGCPPKVVAHPVTENLVTMTCSAAETGAWTFEYLTYPNAQGGTHSSMVEAGKLYLVSDNRLMHQDSRDFGLVDASTCEHIVFRLWGERYTDGTRRFDILW
;
A
#
# COMPACT_ATOMS: atom_id res chain seq x y z
N MET A 1 17.04 -13.01 48.34
CA MET A 1 16.51 -12.06 47.34
C MET A 1 17.41 -11.88 46.09
N LYS A 2 18.75 -11.86 46.20
CA LYS A 2 19.67 -11.64 45.04
C LYS A 2 19.61 -12.71 43.94
N GLY A 3 19.27 -13.97 44.28
CA GLY A 3 19.15 -15.06 43.28
C GLY A 3 17.91 -14.93 42.38
N PHE A 4 16.77 -14.57 42.94
CA PHE A 4 15.50 -14.44 42.22
C PHE A 4 15.54 -13.32 41.18
N THR A 5 16.12 -12.17 41.52
CA THR A 5 16.27 -11.05 40.59
C THR A 5 17.16 -11.40 39.39
N ARG A 6 18.26 -12.18 39.64
CA ARG A 6 19.17 -12.59 38.56
C ARG A 6 18.48 -13.58 37.59
N THR A 7 17.73 -14.53 38.11
CA THR A 7 16.98 -15.50 37.29
C THR A 7 15.89 -14.81 36.47
N ALA A 8 15.17 -13.84 37.07
CA ALA A 8 14.15 -13.05 36.36
C ALA A 8 14.75 -12.24 35.21
N ILE A 9 15.91 -11.61 35.37
CA ILE A 9 16.62 -10.87 34.33
C ILE A 9 17.00 -11.79 33.16
N TRP A 10 17.56 -12.96 33.44
CA TRP A 10 17.88 -13.92 32.38
C TRP A 10 16.65 -14.40 31.61
N PHE A 11 15.55 -14.67 32.32
CA PHE A 11 14.31 -15.12 31.72
C PHE A 11 13.72 -14.04 30.80
N LEU A 12 13.68 -12.78 31.24
CA LEU A 12 13.25 -11.63 30.41
C LEU A 12 14.18 -11.42 29.21
N GLY A 13 15.47 -11.59 29.38
CA GLY A 13 16.44 -11.52 28.29
C GLY A 13 16.20 -12.58 27.21
N ILE A 14 15.94 -13.81 27.61
CA ILE A 14 15.63 -14.92 26.70
C ILE A 14 14.30 -14.67 25.98
N LEU A 15 13.26 -14.25 26.68
CA LEU A 15 11.97 -13.91 26.08
C LEU A 15 12.10 -12.75 25.08
N GLY A 16 12.88 -11.73 25.43
CA GLY A 16 13.19 -10.62 24.54
C GLY A 16 13.91 -11.06 23.26
N ALA A 17 14.92 -11.94 23.42
CA ALA A 17 15.67 -12.49 22.28
C ALA A 17 14.77 -13.34 21.36
N ILE A 18 13.90 -14.17 21.93
CA ILE A 18 12.93 -14.97 21.16
C ILE A 18 11.93 -14.05 20.45
N GLY A 19 11.38 -13.05 21.14
CA GLY A 19 10.46 -12.09 20.54
C GLY A 19 11.11 -11.30 19.39
N PHE A 20 12.36 -10.89 19.56
CA PHE A 20 13.12 -10.21 18.51
C PHE A 20 13.40 -11.13 17.31
N LEU A 21 13.76 -12.39 17.54
CA LEU A 21 13.96 -13.37 16.48
C LEU A 21 12.66 -13.63 15.70
N LEU A 22 11.54 -13.81 16.41
CA LEU A 22 10.22 -13.96 15.78
C LEU A 22 9.84 -12.72 14.96
N TYR A 23 10.13 -11.53 15.49
CA TYR A 23 9.93 -10.28 14.73
C TYR A 23 10.72 -10.28 13.42
N LEU A 24 12.00 -10.64 13.45
CA LEU A 24 12.85 -10.71 12.25
C LEU A 24 12.38 -11.75 11.23
N LEU A 25 11.71 -12.83 11.67
CA LEU A 25 11.17 -13.85 10.79
C LEU A 25 9.86 -13.42 10.12
N VAL A 26 9.04 -12.65 10.84
CA VAL A 26 7.68 -12.27 10.38
C VAL A 26 7.67 -10.94 9.62
N PHE A 27 8.55 -10.01 9.95
CA PHE A 27 8.54 -8.66 9.41
C PHE A 27 9.82 -8.33 8.64
N ASP A 28 9.65 -7.43 7.68
CA ASP A 28 10.73 -6.81 6.91
C ASP A 28 10.59 -5.30 6.98
N VAL A 29 11.71 -4.59 7.05
CA VAL A 29 11.74 -3.13 6.93
C VAL A 29 12.12 -2.77 5.51
N TRP A 30 11.19 -2.18 4.79
CA TRP A 30 11.40 -1.79 3.40
C TRP A 30 11.42 -0.27 3.25
N VAL A 31 12.36 0.21 2.45
CA VAL A 31 12.45 1.63 2.08
C VAL A 31 11.79 1.78 0.71
N ILE A 32 10.80 2.67 0.62
CA ILE A 32 10.11 2.95 -0.64
C ILE A 32 11.09 3.58 -1.64
N PRO A 33 11.36 2.94 -2.78
CA PRO A 33 12.26 3.50 -3.78
C PRO A 33 11.64 4.69 -4.50
N ARG A 34 12.47 5.58 -5.06
CA ARG A 34 11.98 6.67 -5.93
C ARG A 34 11.48 6.16 -7.26
N GLY A 35 11.98 4.99 -7.70
CA GLY A 35 11.76 4.48 -9.04
C GLY A 35 12.60 5.22 -10.09
N PRO A 36 12.91 4.58 -11.22
CA PRO A 36 13.78 5.16 -12.25
C PRO A 36 13.11 6.32 -13.00
N ASP A 37 11.80 6.29 -13.15
CA ASP A 37 10.99 7.25 -13.92
C ASP A 37 10.03 8.09 -13.05
N GLY A 38 10.06 7.90 -11.72
CA GLY A 38 9.17 8.58 -10.79
C GLY A 38 7.71 8.07 -10.82
N GLN A 39 7.31 7.24 -11.79
CA GLN A 39 5.95 6.73 -11.94
C GLN A 39 5.52 5.90 -10.73
N PHE A 40 6.38 4.99 -10.28
CA PHE A 40 6.15 4.20 -9.07
C PHE A 40 5.86 5.08 -7.86
N ALA A 41 6.69 6.10 -7.64
CA ALA A 41 6.55 7.03 -6.53
C ALA A 41 5.25 7.84 -6.61
N ALA A 42 4.83 8.24 -7.83
CA ALA A 42 3.60 8.97 -8.04
C ALA A 42 2.35 8.10 -7.80
N SER A 43 2.40 6.82 -8.15
CA SER A 43 1.27 5.90 -8.08
C SER A 43 0.80 5.62 -6.66
N ILE A 44 1.71 5.61 -5.68
CA ILE A 44 1.44 5.27 -4.28
C ILE A 44 1.03 6.47 -3.41
N LEU A 45 1.03 7.69 -3.97
CA LEU A 45 0.54 8.88 -3.28
C LEU A 45 -0.99 8.81 -3.07
N PRO A 46 -1.53 9.35 -2.00
CA PRO A 46 -0.86 10.09 -0.91
C PRO A 46 -0.39 9.19 0.23
N THR A 47 -0.69 7.89 0.20
CA THR A 47 -0.47 6.96 1.30
C THR A 47 1.01 6.78 1.60
N LEU A 48 1.83 6.55 0.59
CA LEU A 48 3.27 6.40 0.71
C LEU A 48 3.99 7.44 -0.14
N MET A 49 5.22 7.75 0.25
CA MET A 49 6.15 8.62 -0.48
C MET A 49 7.50 7.92 -0.65
N PRO A 50 8.32 8.33 -1.62
CA PRO A 50 9.72 7.91 -1.68
C PRO A 50 10.41 8.10 -0.33
N GLU A 51 11.33 7.21 0.00
CA GLU A 51 12.10 7.19 1.25
C GLU A 51 11.28 6.90 2.53
N ASP A 52 9.96 6.67 2.43
CA ASP A 52 9.21 6.13 3.55
C ASP A 52 9.77 4.75 3.94
N LYS A 53 9.96 4.55 5.23
CA LYS A 53 10.34 3.24 5.79
C LYS A 53 9.09 2.58 6.34
N VAL A 54 8.77 1.45 5.76
CA VAL A 54 7.56 0.70 6.09
C VAL A 54 7.88 -0.67 6.62
N LEU A 55 6.97 -1.18 7.45
CA LEU A 55 7.01 -2.54 7.96
C LEU A 55 6.13 -3.41 7.07
N VAL A 56 6.72 -4.44 6.51
CA VAL A 56 6.05 -5.41 5.64
C VAL A 56 5.94 -6.73 6.38
N GLN A 57 4.75 -7.30 6.41
CA GLN A 57 4.50 -8.61 6.99
C GLN A 57 4.73 -9.69 5.93
N ARG A 58 5.74 -10.53 6.16
CA ARG A 58 6.08 -11.66 5.31
C ARG A 58 5.10 -12.81 5.46
N GLY A 59 4.90 -13.56 4.38
CA GLY A 59 4.13 -14.80 4.40
C GLY A 59 2.63 -14.64 4.61
N ARG A 60 2.12 -13.41 4.65
CA ARG A 60 0.69 -13.12 4.71
C ARG A 60 0.24 -12.48 3.41
N VAL A 61 -0.67 -13.15 2.72
CA VAL A 61 -1.32 -12.59 1.53
C VAL A 61 -2.28 -11.47 1.96
N PRO A 62 -2.14 -10.26 1.39
CA PRO A 62 -3.05 -9.16 1.69
C PRO A 62 -4.48 -9.46 1.27
N VAL A 63 -5.45 -8.93 2.03
CA VAL A 63 -6.88 -9.07 1.75
C VAL A 63 -7.45 -7.76 1.19
N TYR A 64 -8.74 -7.78 0.79
CA TYR A 64 -9.45 -6.63 0.25
C TYR A 64 -9.28 -5.37 1.12
N GLY A 65 -8.86 -4.27 0.51
CA GLY A 65 -8.63 -2.98 1.14
C GLY A 65 -7.22 -2.77 1.69
N GLU A 66 -6.43 -3.83 1.86
CA GLU A 66 -5.07 -3.73 2.40
C GLU A 66 -4.05 -3.31 1.33
N LEU A 67 -3.00 -2.63 1.79
CA LEU A 67 -1.89 -2.21 0.95
C LEU A 67 -0.91 -3.38 0.75
N ALA A 68 -0.62 -3.69 -0.51
CA ALA A 68 0.20 -4.82 -0.92
C ALA A 68 1.51 -4.38 -1.56
N ARG A 69 2.60 -5.07 -1.24
CA ARG A 69 3.84 -5.10 -2.03
C ARG A 69 3.90 -6.45 -2.74
N CYS A 70 3.92 -6.45 -4.06
CA CYS A 70 3.98 -7.68 -4.86
C CYS A 70 5.15 -7.63 -5.84
N ILE A 71 5.67 -8.78 -6.27
CA ILE A 71 6.62 -8.82 -7.39
C ILE A 71 5.89 -8.38 -8.65
N SER A 72 6.50 -7.47 -9.41
CA SER A 72 5.95 -6.95 -10.65
C SER A 72 5.79 -8.06 -11.70
N PRO A 73 4.60 -8.25 -12.30
CA PRO A 73 4.40 -9.26 -13.34
C PRO A 73 5.12 -8.92 -14.66
N ILE A 74 5.49 -7.66 -14.85
CA ILE A 74 6.23 -7.19 -16.04
C ILE A 74 7.73 -7.07 -15.79
N GLY A 75 8.22 -7.51 -14.62
CA GLY A 75 9.63 -7.40 -14.23
C GLY A 75 9.98 -6.06 -13.58
N GLY A 76 11.26 -5.90 -13.19
CA GLY A 76 11.78 -4.62 -12.69
C GLY A 76 11.60 -4.36 -11.19
N GLY A 77 11.19 -5.35 -10.40
CA GLY A 77 11.12 -5.21 -8.94
C GLY A 77 9.73 -5.37 -8.34
N TYR A 78 9.34 -4.46 -7.47
CA TYR A 78 8.05 -4.51 -6.78
C TYR A 78 7.05 -3.52 -7.37
N VAL A 79 5.77 -3.90 -7.31
CA VAL A 79 4.63 -2.99 -7.46
C VAL A 79 3.93 -2.86 -6.10
N VAL A 80 3.33 -1.69 -5.88
CA VAL A 80 2.55 -1.41 -4.67
C VAL A 80 1.18 -0.92 -5.08
N GLY A 81 0.17 -1.46 -4.44
CA GLY A 81 -1.21 -1.03 -4.64
C GLY A 81 -2.11 -1.59 -3.55
N ARG A 82 -3.32 -1.11 -3.52
CA ARG A 82 -4.35 -1.61 -2.60
C ARG A 82 -5.12 -2.72 -3.26
N VAL A 83 -5.41 -3.79 -2.53
CA VAL A 83 -6.16 -4.94 -3.04
C VAL A 83 -7.64 -4.56 -3.20
N PHE A 84 -8.13 -4.59 -4.42
CA PHE A 84 -9.54 -4.38 -4.75
C PHE A 84 -10.22 -5.58 -5.39
N GLY A 85 -9.46 -6.65 -5.62
CA GLY A 85 -10.01 -7.93 -6.07
C GLY A 85 -9.22 -9.10 -5.53
N THR A 86 -9.96 -10.08 -5.02
CA THR A 86 -9.49 -11.39 -4.56
C THR A 86 -10.10 -12.47 -5.44
N PRO A 87 -9.59 -13.73 -5.40
CA PRO A 87 -10.10 -14.80 -6.26
C PRO A 87 -11.63 -14.90 -6.30
N GLY A 88 -12.21 -14.86 -7.50
CA GLY A 88 -13.64 -14.88 -7.74
C GLY A 88 -14.31 -13.50 -7.85
N ASP A 89 -13.62 -12.42 -7.51
CA ASP A 89 -14.17 -11.07 -7.65
C ASP A 89 -14.11 -10.59 -9.10
N ARG A 90 -15.14 -9.83 -9.49
CA ARG A 90 -15.14 -9.02 -10.71
C ARG A 90 -14.82 -7.57 -10.34
N VAL A 91 -13.73 -7.05 -10.87
CA VAL A 91 -13.30 -5.67 -10.65
C VAL A 91 -13.47 -4.87 -11.93
N GLU A 92 -14.07 -3.69 -11.81
CA GLU A 92 -14.14 -2.68 -12.86
C GLU A 92 -13.49 -1.41 -12.32
N ALA A 93 -12.40 -0.99 -12.93
CA ALA A 93 -11.59 0.13 -12.47
C ALA A 93 -11.36 1.16 -13.58
N SER A 94 -11.60 2.41 -13.24
CA SER A 94 -11.26 3.58 -14.04
C SER A 94 -10.45 4.57 -13.21
N ASP A 95 -10.05 5.69 -13.81
CA ASP A 95 -9.36 6.76 -13.09
C ASP A 95 -10.25 7.47 -12.06
N ALA A 96 -11.56 7.32 -12.17
CA ALA A 96 -12.52 7.97 -11.28
C ALA A 96 -13.14 6.98 -10.27
N VAL A 97 -13.54 5.79 -10.71
CA VAL A 97 -14.37 4.87 -9.93
C VAL A 97 -13.81 3.46 -9.98
N ILE A 98 -13.87 2.80 -8.84
CA ILE A 98 -13.61 1.38 -8.71
C ILE A 98 -14.86 0.70 -8.22
N THR A 99 -15.18 -0.43 -8.87
CA THR A 99 -16.34 -1.25 -8.56
C THR A 99 -15.88 -2.69 -8.37
N THR A 100 -16.23 -3.31 -7.25
CA THR A 100 -15.99 -4.73 -7.00
C THR A 100 -17.33 -5.43 -6.86
N ASN A 101 -17.57 -6.45 -7.69
CA ASN A 101 -18.83 -7.21 -7.73
C ASN A 101 -20.08 -6.32 -7.88
N GLY A 102 -19.98 -5.29 -8.73
CA GLY A 102 -21.04 -4.32 -8.97
C GLY A 102 -21.24 -3.28 -7.85
N LYS A 103 -20.43 -3.31 -6.79
CA LYS A 103 -20.49 -2.34 -5.69
C LYS A 103 -19.37 -1.30 -5.85
N PRO A 104 -19.69 -0.02 -6.05
CA PRO A 104 -18.69 1.03 -6.11
C PRO A 104 -18.04 1.25 -4.75
N LEU A 105 -16.75 1.62 -4.77
CA LEU A 105 -16.03 2.04 -3.58
C LEU A 105 -16.73 3.27 -2.96
N ALA A 106 -17.17 3.14 -1.72
CA ALA A 106 -17.82 4.23 -1.01
C ALA A 106 -16.80 5.28 -0.58
N SER A 107 -16.96 6.51 -1.06
CA SER A 107 -16.20 7.68 -0.56
C SER A 107 -17.03 8.40 0.48
N ARG A 108 -16.46 8.67 1.66
CA ARG A 108 -17.21 9.30 2.76
C ARG A 108 -16.88 10.77 2.96
N HIS A 109 -15.63 11.16 2.93
CA HIS A 109 -15.19 12.53 3.24
C HIS A 109 -14.09 12.95 2.27
N GLY A 110 -14.17 14.17 1.77
CA GLY A 110 -13.06 14.78 1.06
C GLY A 110 -11.93 15.14 2.04
N CYS A 111 -10.70 14.95 1.61
CA CYS A 111 -9.52 15.53 2.23
C CYS A 111 -9.10 16.78 1.45
N PRO A 112 -8.23 17.66 1.98
CA PRO A 112 -7.75 18.81 1.22
C PRO A 112 -7.10 18.39 -0.09
N PRO A 113 -7.34 19.11 -1.21
CA PRO A 113 -6.67 18.84 -2.48
C PRO A 113 -5.16 18.77 -2.31
N LYS A 114 -4.52 17.87 -3.04
CA LYS A 114 -3.06 17.68 -3.00
C LYS A 114 -2.45 18.15 -4.32
N VAL A 115 -1.33 18.85 -4.24
CA VAL A 115 -0.54 19.21 -5.41
C VAL A 115 0.56 18.18 -5.59
N VAL A 116 0.59 17.53 -6.74
CA VAL A 116 1.53 16.44 -7.05
C VAL A 116 2.28 16.80 -8.34
N ALA A 117 3.59 16.57 -8.35
CA ALA A 117 4.37 16.69 -9.58
C ALA A 117 4.08 15.49 -10.49
N HIS A 118 3.76 15.76 -11.74
CA HIS A 118 3.58 14.71 -12.74
C HIS A 118 4.94 14.07 -13.10
N PRO A 119 5.11 12.74 -13.03
CA PRO A 119 6.41 12.10 -13.11
C PRO A 119 7.15 12.33 -14.44
N VAL A 120 6.43 12.53 -15.53
CA VAL A 120 7.02 12.71 -16.87
C VAL A 120 7.17 14.17 -17.25
N THR A 121 6.16 15.01 -16.95
CA THR A 121 6.16 16.42 -17.38
C THR A 121 6.68 17.38 -16.33
N GLU A 122 6.88 16.91 -15.09
CA GLU A 122 7.25 17.69 -13.90
C GLU A 122 6.27 18.81 -13.55
N ASN A 123 5.19 18.95 -14.29
CA ASN A 123 4.15 19.94 -14.02
C ASN A 123 3.43 19.63 -12.71
N LEU A 124 3.13 20.66 -11.95
CA LEU A 124 2.32 20.53 -10.74
C LEU A 124 0.84 20.35 -11.12
N VAL A 125 0.26 19.25 -10.66
CA VAL A 125 -1.14 18.89 -10.89
C VAL A 125 -1.90 18.94 -9.58
N THR A 126 -2.99 19.69 -9.54
CA THR A 126 -3.88 19.70 -8.37
C THR A 126 -4.85 18.54 -8.48
N MET A 127 -4.75 17.61 -7.54
CA MET A 127 -5.56 16.40 -7.43
C MET A 127 -6.67 16.58 -6.40
N THR A 128 -7.84 16.06 -6.70
CA THR A 128 -8.91 15.91 -5.70
C THR A 128 -8.53 14.76 -4.76
N CYS A 129 -8.57 15.04 -3.46
CA CYS A 129 -8.36 14.03 -2.43
C CYS A 129 -9.70 13.57 -1.88
N SER A 130 -9.89 12.26 -1.78
CA SER A 130 -11.06 11.62 -1.21
C SER A 130 -10.63 10.57 -0.19
N ALA A 131 -11.45 10.35 0.83
CA ALA A 131 -11.29 9.25 1.76
C ALA A 131 -12.32 8.17 1.45
N ALA A 132 -11.90 6.91 1.49
CA ALA A 132 -12.76 5.76 1.29
C ALA A 132 -12.61 4.76 2.42
N GLU A 133 -13.65 3.93 2.61
CA GLU A 133 -13.65 2.88 3.61
C GLU A 133 -13.72 1.51 2.96
N THR A 134 -12.87 0.60 3.47
CA THR A 134 -12.92 -0.81 3.17
C THR A 134 -13.04 -1.58 4.49
N GLY A 135 -14.26 -2.00 4.83
CA GLY A 135 -14.54 -2.64 6.13
C GLY A 135 -14.30 -1.70 7.31
N ALA A 136 -13.31 -2.01 8.15
CA ALA A 136 -12.96 -1.21 9.34
C ALA A 136 -11.91 -0.11 9.05
N TRP A 137 -11.44 0.00 7.80
CA TRP A 137 -10.28 0.80 7.44
C TRP A 137 -10.64 1.99 6.57
N THR A 138 -10.00 3.13 6.82
CA THR A 138 -10.14 4.34 6.01
C THR A 138 -8.80 4.68 5.39
N PHE A 139 -8.79 5.01 4.11
CA PHE A 139 -7.59 5.46 3.40
C PHE A 139 -7.91 6.62 2.48
N GLU A 140 -6.90 7.46 2.20
CA GLU A 140 -6.99 8.55 1.23
C GLU A 140 -6.58 8.07 -0.16
N TYR A 141 -7.23 8.60 -1.19
CA TYR A 141 -6.86 8.37 -2.58
C TYR A 141 -7.00 9.65 -3.40
N LEU A 142 -6.26 9.74 -4.49
CA LEU A 142 -6.24 10.91 -5.37
C LEU A 142 -6.94 10.61 -6.69
N THR A 143 -7.79 11.54 -7.12
CA THR A 143 -8.40 11.54 -8.45
C THR A 143 -8.13 12.87 -9.15
N TYR A 144 -8.20 12.87 -10.47
CA TYR A 144 -8.14 14.10 -11.24
C TYR A 144 -9.55 14.56 -11.60
N PRO A 145 -9.90 15.83 -11.40
CA PRO A 145 -11.18 16.36 -11.86
C PRO A 145 -11.34 16.12 -13.36
N ASN A 146 -12.46 15.54 -13.77
CA ASN A 146 -12.75 15.18 -15.17
C ASN A 146 -11.83 14.10 -15.77
N ALA A 147 -11.25 13.21 -14.97
CA ALA A 147 -10.54 12.05 -15.49
C ALA A 147 -11.46 11.24 -16.44
N GLN A 148 -11.00 11.04 -17.67
CA GLN A 148 -11.76 10.34 -18.73
C GLN A 148 -11.05 9.04 -19.14
N GLY A 149 -10.37 8.39 -18.22
CA GLY A 149 -9.71 7.11 -18.46
C GLY A 149 -10.71 6.01 -18.83
N GLY A 150 -10.27 5.05 -19.63
CA GLY A 150 -11.06 3.86 -19.95
C GLY A 150 -11.39 3.04 -18.71
N THR A 151 -12.47 2.27 -18.78
CA THR A 151 -12.79 1.28 -17.72
C THR A 151 -12.13 -0.05 -18.06
N HIS A 152 -11.33 -0.55 -17.14
CA HIS A 152 -10.73 -1.88 -17.20
C HIS A 152 -11.60 -2.83 -16.40
N SER A 153 -12.02 -3.94 -17.01
CA SER A 153 -12.79 -4.99 -16.33
C SER A 153 -11.97 -6.27 -16.28
N SER A 154 -11.88 -6.86 -15.10
CA SER A 154 -11.16 -8.11 -14.88
C SER A 154 -11.91 -9.03 -13.93
N MET A 155 -11.90 -10.33 -14.24
CA MET A 155 -12.28 -11.39 -13.30
C MET A 155 -11.01 -11.88 -12.63
N VAL A 156 -10.97 -11.86 -11.31
CA VAL A 156 -9.79 -12.27 -10.54
C VAL A 156 -9.73 -13.81 -10.45
N GLU A 157 -8.71 -14.38 -11.06
CA GLU A 157 -8.48 -15.81 -11.10
C GLU A 157 -7.97 -16.35 -9.75
N ALA A 158 -8.06 -17.69 -9.58
CA ALA A 158 -7.50 -18.35 -8.40
C ALA A 158 -5.98 -18.07 -8.27
N GLY A 159 -5.54 -17.73 -7.06
CA GLY A 159 -4.14 -17.39 -6.77
C GLY A 159 -3.69 -16.01 -7.25
N LYS A 160 -4.59 -15.18 -7.73
CA LYS A 160 -4.29 -13.81 -8.19
C LYS A 160 -4.94 -12.76 -7.33
N LEU A 161 -4.43 -11.52 -7.42
CA LEU A 161 -4.99 -10.31 -6.83
C LEU A 161 -5.10 -9.21 -7.89
N TYR A 162 -6.09 -8.33 -7.73
CA TYR A 162 -6.22 -7.10 -8.49
C TYR A 162 -5.82 -5.92 -7.60
N LEU A 163 -4.77 -5.22 -7.99
CA LEU A 163 -4.25 -4.05 -7.26
C LEU A 163 -4.70 -2.77 -7.93
N VAL A 164 -4.93 -1.75 -7.13
CA VAL A 164 -5.19 -0.38 -7.61
C VAL A 164 -4.35 0.61 -6.82
N SER A 165 -3.72 1.53 -7.52
CA SER A 165 -2.94 2.62 -6.96
C SER A 165 -3.83 3.62 -6.21
N ASP A 166 -3.35 4.18 -5.09
CA ASP A 166 -4.07 5.23 -4.39
C ASP A 166 -4.07 6.56 -5.18
N ASN A 167 -3.11 6.78 -6.08
CA ASN A 167 -3.19 7.82 -7.09
C ASN A 167 -3.83 7.27 -8.38
N ARG A 168 -5.07 7.65 -8.64
CA ARG A 168 -5.87 7.09 -9.73
C ARG A 168 -5.44 7.56 -11.13
N LEU A 169 -4.87 8.76 -11.23
CA LEU A 169 -4.40 9.32 -12.50
C LEU A 169 -3.00 8.82 -12.85
N MET A 170 -2.08 8.85 -11.87
CA MET A 170 -0.67 8.48 -12.08
C MET A 170 -0.45 7.04 -11.60
N HIS A 171 -1.27 6.12 -12.13
CA HIS A 171 -1.27 4.74 -11.66
C HIS A 171 -0.12 3.90 -12.24
N GLN A 172 0.25 2.88 -11.51
CA GLN A 172 1.08 1.76 -11.93
C GLN A 172 0.52 0.51 -11.23
N ASP A 173 -0.55 -0.05 -11.79
CA ASP A 173 -1.35 -1.06 -11.13
C ASP A 173 -1.97 -2.06 -12.12
N SER A 174 -2.94 -2.86 -11.66
CA SER A 174 -3.55 -3.91 -12.47
C SER A 174 -4.28 -3.41 -13.71
N ARG A 175 -4.55 -2.12 -13.83
CA ARG A 175 -5.06 -1.52 -15.07
C ARG A 175 -3.99 -1.53 -16.17
N ASP A 176 -2.70 -1.47 -15.79
CA ASP A 176 -1.56 -1.41 -16.72
C ASP A 176 -0.99 -2.80 -17.01
N PHE A 177 -0.83 -3.63 -15.98
CA PHE A 177 -0.08 -4.90 -16.08
C PHE A 177 -0.94 -6.15 -15.79
N GLY A 178 -2.23 -5.98 -15.48
CA GLY A 178 -3.12 -7.11 -15.18
C GLY A 178 -2.99 -7.63 -13.75
N LEU A 179 -3.39 -8.88 -13.54
CA LEU A 179 -3.40 -9.53 -12.24
C LEU A 179 -1.99 -9.85 -11.74
N VAL A 180 -1.76 -9.70 -10.43
CA VAL A 180 -0.52 -10.12 -9.76
C VAL A 180 -0.68 -11.48 -9.10
N ASP A 181 0.41 -12.19 -8.91
CA ASP A 181 0.43 -13.47 -8.21
C ASP A 181 0.33 -13.24 -6.70
N ALA A 182 -0.72 -13.75 -6.08
CA ALA A 182 -0.98 -13.57 -4.65
C ALA A 182 0.16 -14.13 -3.77
N SER A 183 0.83 -15.20 -4.23
CA SER A 183 1.95 -15.82 -3.50
C SER A 183 3.19 -14.93 -3.42
N THR A 184 3.30 -13.93 -4.30
CA THR A 184 4.40 -12.96 -4.31
C THR A 184 4.08 -11.68 -3.55
N CYS A 185 2.86 -11.57 -3.01
CA CYS A 185 2.37 -10.38 -2.34
C CYS A 185 2.55 -10.47 -0.83
N GLU A 186 2.94 -9.36 -0.24
CA GLU A 186 3.12 -9.17 1.19
C GLU A 186 2.38 -7.92 1.64
N HIS A 187 1.88 -7.93 2.88
CA HIS A 187 1.09 -6.83 3.43
C HIS A 187 1.99 -5.72 3.99
N ILE A 188 1.81 -4.48 3.52
CA ILE A 188 2.43 -3.29 4.10
C ILE A 188 1.56 -2.82 5.27
N VAL A 189 2.03 -3.03 6.50
CA VAL A 189 1.24 -2.86 7.72
C VAL A 189 1.37 -1.46 8.32
N PHE A 190 2.60 -0.92 8.29
CA PHE A 190 2.94 0.20 9.16
C PHE A 190 4.03 1.07 8.53
N ARG A 191 3.85 2.41 8.62
CA ARG A 191 4.90 3.36 8.28
C ARG A 191 5.68 3.71 9.54
N LEU A 192 6.97 3.37 9.55
CA LEU A 192 7.86 3.69 10.66
C LEU A 192 8.18 5.18 10.68
N TRP A 193 8.65 5.71 9.55
CA TRP A 193 8.87 7.15 9.32
C TRP A 193 9.11 7.45 7.84
N GLY A 194 8.97 8.73 7.48
CA GLY A 194 9.27 9.24 6.14
C GLY A 194 10.75 9.57 5.94
N GLU A 195 11.07 10.33 4.90
CA GLU A 195 12.42 10.78 4.57
C GLU A 195 13.10 11.48 5.77
N ARG A 196 12.32 12.26 6.52
CA ARG A 196 12.79 12.92 7.75
C ARG A 196 12.17 12.23 8.97
N TYR A 197 13.01 11.57 9.77
CA TYR A 197 12.56 10.94 11.02
C TYR A 197 11.84 11.90 11.97
N THR A 198 12.21 13.17 11.95
CA THR A 198 11.63 14.22 12.82
C THR A 198 10.23 14.67 12.39
N ASP A 199 9.78 14.33 11.18
CA ASP A 199 8.43 14.65 10.72
C ASP A 199 7.39 13.78 11.43
N GLY A 200 6.73 14.35 12.45
CA GLY A 200 5.72 13.65 13.24
C GLY A 200 4.47 13.27 12.45
N THR A 201 4.19 13.95 11.31
CA THR A 201 3.01 13.67 10.47
C THR A 201 3.18 12.42 9.61
N ARG A 202 4.42 11.93 9.49
CA ARG A 202 4.77 10.76 8.67
C ARG A 202 5.50 9.68 9.48
N ARG A 203 5.17 9.56 10.75
CA ARG A 203 5.85 8.66 11.67
C ARG A 203 4.84 7.85 12.47
N PHE A 204 5.08 6.54 12.54
CA PHE A 204 4.31 5.59 13.34
C PHE A 204 2.81 5.51 12.95
N ASP A 205 2.54 5.47 11.63
CA ASP A 205 1.19 5.31 11.10
C ASP A 205 0.89 3.87 10.73
N ILE A 206 -0.29 3.40 11.10
CA ILE A 206 -0.83 2.15 10.60
C ILE A 206 -1.39 2.41 9.19
N LEU A 207 -0.95 1.59 8.23
CA LEU A 207 -1.36 1.69 6.82
C LEU A 207 -2.43 0.64 6.55
N TRP A 208 -3.64 1.10 6.61
CA TRP A 208 -4.81 0.27 6.32
C TRP A 208 -5.09 0.15 4.85
#